data_726bf920338846d59ca0acf7809f2a87
#
_entry.id   726bf920338846d59ca0acf7809f2a87
#
_cell.length_a   1.000
_cell.length_b   1.000
_cell.length_c   1.000
_cell.angle_alpha   90.00
_cell.angle_beta   90.00
_cell.angle_gamma   90.00
#
_symmetry.space_group_name_H-M   'P 1'
#
loop_
_entity.id
_entity.type
_entity.pdbx_description
1 polymer ?
#
loop_
_entity_poly.entity_id
_entity_poly.type
_entity_poly.pdbx_seq_one_letter_code
_entity_poly.pdbx_strand_id
1 'polypeptide(L)'
;MTALLRNPIVLHAGAGVLMIAGFIFGGDLLEPLWPIVGVAAWFYVAWRLLGGRAALRRAAMALPTPDRSPPKIPRIDGTVAAPSATTAVDPEDMASFVAARVIGQDLVARQLARGVYRRMAQARRGKPVFTVLLSGPTGTGKTEMAKAVAGYLFGDENRMFRVDCANVLGEAGLQTLIGSPKGFAGSGSWGALTAHLRATPDTLLLFDEIEKAVTSPTAPMAKLLLSLLDEGICTEQSDGTKVSATGAVIVLTSNAAQDKLGALVRQFQDKPDELVRATKDVLQGFFAPEFLARIDLVTTTAPLDDAARARIIALHTGRIAKAYGVEVEAVDAAFINEALRRWSTLAGYGTREIIRWIEEAVADEMIAAKSRGAGKVKLAWSDGRARVEAA
;
A
#
# COMPACT_ATOMS: atom_id res chain seq x y z
N MET A 1 -29.03 -5.65 -32.32
CA MET A 1 -28.08 -4.52 -32.51
C MET A 1 -26.63 -4.95 -32.58
N THR A 2 -26.22 -5.99 -31.92
CA THR A 2 -24.83 -6.49 -31.94
C THR A 2 -24.40 -7.26 -33.19
N ALA A 3 -25.32 -7.77 -33.99
CA ALA A 3 -25.00 -8.48 -35.24
C ALA A 3 -24.71 -7.54 -36.45
N LEU A 4 -25.31 -6.36 -36.47
CA LEU A 4 -25.14 -5.35 -37.54
C LEU A 4 -23.76 -4.68 -37.49
N LEU A 5 -23.12 -4.57 -36.32
CA LEU A 5 -21.81 -3.98 -36.16
C LEU A 5 -20.64 -4.92 -36.55
N ARG A 6 -20.94 -6.18 -36.90
CA ARG A 6 -19.93 -7.15 -37.38
C ARG A 6 -19.78 -7.20 -38.90
N ASN A 7 -20.61 -6.52 -39.62
CA ASN A 7 -20.56 -6.52 -41.08
C ASN A 7 -19.69 -5.36 -41.59
N PRO A 8 -18.54 -5.64 -42.25
CA PRO A 8 -17.61 -4.62 -42.73
C PRO A 8 -18.26 -3.63 -43.73
N ILE A 9 -19.30 -4.02 -44.44
CA ILE A 9 -20.01 -3.16 -45.38
C ILE A 9 -20.83 -2.09 -44.65
N VAL A 10 -21.40 -2.41 -43.49
CA VAL A 10 -22.18 -1.47 -42.65
C VAL A 10 -21.26 -0.43 -42.00
N LEU A 11 -20.06 -0.82 -41.61
CA LEU A 11 -19.06 0.08 -41.07
C LEU A 11 -18.49 1.04 -42.13
N HIS A 12 -18.35 0.60 -43.38
CA HIS A 12 -17.89 1.45 -44.49
C HIS A 12 -18.96 2.44 -44.92
N ALA A 13 -20.25 2.01 -44.94
CA ALA A 13 -21.39 2.88 -45.24
C ALA A 13 -21.55 3.96 -44.14
N GLY A 14 -21.38 3.59 -42.85
CA GLY A 14 -21.48 4.52 -41.73
C GLY A 14 -20.39 5.61 -41.73
N ALA A 15 -19.18 5.27 -42.06
CA ALA A 15 -18.07 6.23 -42.16
C ALA A 15 -18.24 7.17 -43.38
N GLY A 16 -18.74 6.65 -44.50
CA GLY A 16 -19.03 7.45 -45.68
C GLY A 16 -20.18 8.43 -45.45
N VAL A 17 -21.24 8.00 -44.77
CA VAL A 17 -22.41 8.84 -44.44
C VAL A 17 -22.01 9.95 -43.46
N LEU A 18 -21.16 9.71 -42.47
CA LEU A 18 -20.65 10.72 -41.57
C LEU A 18 -19.77 11.77 -42.29
N MET A 19 -18.93 11.35 -43.24
CA MET A 19 -18.17 12.28 -44.07
C MET A 19 -19.04 13.15 -44.98
N ILE A 20 -20.08 12.56 -45.59
CA ILE A 20 -21.00 13.28 -46.48
C ILE A 20 -21.89 14.21 -45.66
N ALA A 21 -22.37 13.82 -44.50
CA ALA A 21 -23.14 14.67 -43.61
C ALA A 21 -22.35 15.89 -43.12
N GLY A 22 -21.07 15.73 -42.79
CA GLY A 22 -20.18 16.83 -42.43
C GLY A 22 -19.97 17.84 -43.56
N PHE A 23 -19.99 17.37 -44.82
CA PHE A 23 -19.85 18.23 -46.02
C PHE A 23 -21.16 18.98 -46.40
N ILE A 24 -22.32 18.41 -46.07
CA ILE A 24 -23.63 18.96 -46.46
C ILE A 24 -24.21 19.91 -45.39
N PHE A 25 -23.92 19.71 -44.12
CA PHE A 25 -24.56 20.44 -43.01
C PHE A 25 -23.72 21.57 -42.36
N GLY A 26 -22.64 22.01 -43.00
CA GLY A 26 -21.91 23.21 -42.61
C GLY A 26 -21.21 23.16 -41.24
N GLY A 27 -20.00 23.57 -41.22
CA GLY A 27 -18.96 23.33 -40.25
C GLY A 27 -19.13 23.68 -38.78
N ASP A 28 -20.06 24.48 -38.35
CA ASP A 28 -20.00 25.14 -37.03
C ASP A 28 -20.38 24.25 -35.85
N LEU A 29 -21.14 23.18 -36.07
CA LEU A 29 -21.54 22.28 -34.98
C LEU A 29 -20.59 21.12 -34.72
N LEU A 30 -19.72 20.78 -35.67
CA LEU A 30 -18.84 19.61 -35.62
C LEU A 30 -17.34 19.98 -35.59
N GLU A 31 -17.01 21.28 -35.61
CA GLU A 31 -15.63 21.77 -35.57
C GLU A 31 -14.78 21.17 -34.42
N PRO A 32 -15.28 21.04 -33.18
CA PRO A 32 -14.48 20.45 -32.12
C PRO A 32 -14.24 18.95 -32.26
N LEU A 33 -14.97 18.26 -33.14
CA LEU A 33 -14.83 16.81 -33.32
C LEU A 33 -13.93 16.41 -34.50
N TRP A 34 -13.58 17.35 -35.40
CA TRP A 34 -12.72 17.09 -36.55
C TRP A 34 -11.34 16.49 -36.21
N PRO A 35 -10.64 16.92 -35.15
CA PRO A 35 -9.36 16.30 -34.78
C PRO A 35 -9.53 14.83 -34.40
N ILE A 36 -10.63 14.49 -33.71
CA ILE A 36 -10.91 13.11 -33.24
C ILE A 36 -11.27 12.21 -34.44
N VAL A 37 -12.08 12.73 -35.37
CA VAL A 37 -12.47 12.00 -36.59
C VAL A 37 -11.25 11.80 -37.51
N GLY A 38 -10.40 12.80 -37.65
CA GLY A 38 -9.17 12.73 -38.40
C GLY A 38 -8.18 11.69 -37.86
N VAL A 39 -7.97 11.69 -36.56
CA VAL A 39 -7.11 10.71 -35.88
C VAL A 39 -7.69 9.30 -36.01
N ALA A 40 -8.98 9.11 -35.80
CA ALA A 40 -9.63 7.81 -35.93
C ALA A 40 -9.56 7.27 -37.38
N ALA A 41 -9.77 8.12 -38.38
CA ALA A 41 -9.66 7.77 -39.79
C ALA A 41 -8.19 7.40 -40.16
N TRP A 42 -7.22 8.16 -39.64
CA TRP A 42 -5.78 7.87 -39.85
C TRP A 42 -5.37 6.55 -39.22
N PHE A 43 -5.79 6.27 -37.98
CA PHE A 43 -5.57 4.99 -37.32
C PHE A 43 -6.22 3.82 -38.08
N TYR A 44 -7.42 4.01 -38.62
CA TYR A 44 -8.11 2.98 -39.41
C TYR A 44 -7.35 2.68 -40.71
N VAL A 45 -6.90 3.71 -41.44
CA VAL A 45 -6.14 3.56 -42.66
C VAL A 45 -4.76 2.93 -42.40
N ALA A 46 -4.06 3.40 -41.36
CA ALA A 46 -2.78 2.82 -40.95
C ALA A 46 -2.94 1.35 -40.52
N TRP A 47 -3.99 1.03 -39.77
CA TRP A 47 -4.31 -0.35 -39.40
C TRP A 47 -4.60 -1.26 -40.59
N ARG A 48 -5.25 -0.74 -41.62
CA ARG A 48 -5.54 -1.49 -42.84
C ARG A 48 -4.32 -1.68 -43.72
N LEU A 49 -3.49 -0.66 -43.89
CA LEU A 49 -2.26 -0.70 -44.68
C LEU A 49 -1.20 -1.61 -44.04
N LEU A 50 -1.15 -1.69 -42.73
CA LEU A 50 -0.22 -2.55 -41.98
C LEU A 50 -0.71 -3.99 -41.82
N GLY A 51 -1.78 -4.41 -42.49
CA GLY A 51 -2.30 -5.77 -42.42
C GLY A 51 -2.80 -6.15 -41.04
N GLY A 52 -3.46 -5.21 -40.34
CA GLY A 52 -3.76 -5.19 -38.93
C GLY A 52 -4.30 -6.47 -38.29
N ARG A 53 -5.09 -7.28 -39.02
CA ARG A 53 -5.55 -8.58 -38.50
C ARG A 53 -4.46 -9.66 -38.54
N ALA A 54 -3.57 -9.63 -39.52
CA ALA A 54 -2.49 -10.58 -39.61
C ALA A 54 -1.32 -10.21 -38.67
N ALA A 55 -1.06 -8.92 -38.49
CA ALA A 55 -0.07 -8.41 -37.54
C ALA A 55 -0.51 -8.66 -36.08
N LEU A 56 -1.78 -8.42 -35.72
CA LEU A 56 -2.32 -8.74 -34.41
C LEU A 56 -2.34 -10.25 -34.12
N ARG A 57 -2.66 -11.09 -35.13
CA ARG A 57 -2.54 -12.54 -34.95
C ARG A 57 -1.11 -13.01 -34.78
N ARG A 58 -0.15 -12.43 -35.51
CA ARG A 58 1.29 -12.77 -35.34
C ARG A 58 1.84 -12.23 -34.01
N ALA A 59 1.46 -11.03 -33.59
CA ALA A 59 1.84 -10.49 -32.30
C ALA A 59 1.19 -11.25 -31.13
N ALA A 60 -0.07 -11.68 -31.26
CA ALA A 60 -0.73 -12.53 -30.28
C ALA A 60 -0.18 -13.97 -30.20
N MET A 61 0.40 -14.48 -31.32
CA MET A 61 1.12 -15.76 -31.33
C MET A 61 2.59 -15.64 -30.87
N ALA A 62 3.18 -14.45 -30.90
CA ALA A 62 4.54 -14.18 -30.46
C ALA A 62 4.64 -13.79 -28.98
N LEU A 63 3.54 -13.42 -28.35
CA LEU A 63 3.50 -13.33 -26.90
C LEU A 63 3.49 -14.75 -26.35
N PRO A 64 4.42 -15.10 -25.44
CA PRO A 64 4.32 -16.36 -24.73
C PRO A 64 2.92 -16.37 -24.08
N THR A 65 2.12 -17.37 -24.46
CA THR A 65 0.83 -17.58 -23.77
C THR A 65 1.13 -17.65 -22.30
N PRO A 66 0.55 -16.77 -21.46
CA PRO A 66 0.70 -16.92 -20.05
C PRO A 66 0.24 -18.36 -19.73
N ASP A 67 1.14 -19.13 -19.16
CA ASP A 67 0.85 -20.49 -18.73
C ASP A 67 -0.38 -20.39 -17.80
N ARG A 68 -1.54 -20.81 -18.32
CA ARG A 68 -2.81 -20.85 -17.58
C ARG A 68 -2.90 -22.09 -16.70
N SER A 69 -1.85 -22.90 -16.66
CA SER A 69 -1.70 -23.87 -15.60
C SER A 69 -1.61 -23.07 -14.28
N PRO A 70 -2.45 -23.37 -13.29
CA PRO A 70 -2.23 -22.81 -11.97
C PRO A 70 -0.77 -23.10 -11.60
N PRO A 71 -0.04 -22.10 -11.02
CA PRO A 71 1.34 -22.31 -10.65
C PRO A 71 1.37 -23.63 -9.90
N LYS A 72 2.16 -24.60 -10.38
CA LYS A 72 2.43 -25.82 -9.64
C LYS A 72 3.06 -25.32 -8.34
N ILE A 73 2.22 -25.22 -7.32
CA ILE A 73 2.70 -25.08 -5.95
C ILE A 73 3.63 -26.28 -5.80
N PRO A 74 4.94 -26.09 -5.56
CA PRO A 74 5.79 -27.20 -5.23
C PRO A 74 5.06 -27.92 -4.09
N ARG A 75 4.65 -29.16 -4.28
CA ARG A 75 4.30 -30.02 -3.17
C ARG A 75 5.59 -30.09 -2.36
N ILE A 76 5.64 -29.33 -1.30
CA ILE A 76 6.56 -29.56 -0.23
C ILE A 76 6.04 -30.85 0.40
N ASP A 77 6.56 -31.98 -0.09
CA ASP A 77 6.45 -33.27 0.58
C ASP A 77 7.37 -33.23 1.81
N GLY A 78 7.02 -32.43 2.72
CA GLY A 78 7.43 -32.36 4.08
C GLY A 78 6.21 -31.76 4.76
N THR A 79 5.62 -32.56 5.64
CA THR A 79 4.71 -32.08 6.67
C THR A 79 5.43 -30.94 7.41
N VAL A 80 5.40 -29.74 6.82
CA VAL A 80 5.49 -28.54 7.61
C VAL A 80 4.21 -28.63 8.43
N ALA A 81 4.34 -29.12 9.66
CA ALA A 81 3.31 -29.00 10.65
C ALA A 81 2.80 -27.57 10.50
N ALA A 82 1.50 -27.42 10.22
CA ALA A 82 0.85 -26.12 10.31
C ALA A 82 1.40 -25.53 11.60
N PRO A 83 1.94 -24.29 11.60
CA PRO A 83 2.39 -23.71 12.84
C PRO A 83 1.20 -23.85 13.77
N SER A 84 1.35 -24.75 14.72
CA SER A 84 0.35 -24.93 15.76
C SER A 84 0.17 -23.52 16.29
N ALA A 85 -1.07 -23.04 16.35
CA ALA A 85 -1.47 -21.71 16.77
C ALA A 85 -1.10 -21.42 18.24
N THR A 86 0.11 -21.73 18.63
CA THR A 86 0.64 -21.70 20.01
C THR A 86 2.16 -21.42 20.05
N THR A 87 2.68 -20.72 19.06
CA THR A 87 3.95 -20.03 19.33
C THR A 87 3.56 -18.82 20.13
N ALA A 88 3.74 -18.89 21.45
CA ALA A 88 3.49 -17.78 22.35
C ALA A 88 4.34 -16.60 21.84
N VAL A 89 3.69 -15.53 21.36
CA VAL A 89 4.37 -14.31 20.97
C VAL A 89 5.10 -13.79 22.21
N ASP A 90 6.40 -13.64 22.14
CA ASP A 90 7.16 -12.92 23.16
C ASP A 90 7.01 -11.41 22.89
N PRO A 91 6.38 -10.65 23.80
CA PRO A 91 6.15 -9.24 23.58
C PRO A 91 7.44 -8.40 23.52
N GLU A 92 8.50 -8.80 24.22
CA GLU A 92 9.77 -8.05 24.21
C GLU A 92 10.54 -8.35 22.91
N ASP A 93 10.54 -9.58 22.44
CA ASP A 93 11.14 -9.96 21.16
C ASP A 93 10.40 -9.29 19.98
N MET A 94 9.08 -9.33 19.99
CA MET A 94 8.28 -8.63 18.97
C MET A 94 8.52 -7.12 18.97
N ALA A 95 8.55 -6.50 20.15
CA ALA A 95 8.81 -5.06 20.28
C ALA A 95 10.19 -4.70 19.74
N SER A 96 11.22 -5.48 20.06
CA SER A 96 12.58 -5.29 19.58
C SER A 96 12.69 -5.45 18.06
N PHE A 97 12.04 -6.48 17.50
CA PHE A 97 11.99 -6.73 16.06
C PHE A 97 11.34 -5.56 15.30
N VAL A 98 10.21 -5.05 15.80
CA VAL A 98 9.52 -3.91 15.19
C VAL A 98 10.33 -2.63 15.33
N ALA A 99 10.90 -2.34 16.52
CA ALA A 99 11.71 -1.15 16.77
C ALA A 99 13.00 -1.10 15.94
N ALA A 100 13.61 -2.24 15.65
CA ALA A 100 14.77 -2.34 14.76
C ALA A 100 14.44 -1.92 13.31
N ARG A 101 13.20 -2.06 12.88
CA ARG A 101 12.74 -1.71 11.53
C ARG A 101 12.12 -0.33 11.45
N VAL A 102 11.42 0.10 12.49
CA VAL A 102 10.69 1.36 12.53
C VAL A 102 11.31 2.28 13.59
N ILE A 103 12.36 2.95 13.17
CA ILE A 103 13.20 3.79 14.03
C ILE A 103 12.37 4.92 14.65
N GLY A 104 12.58 5.16 15.95
CA GLY A 104 11.95 6.25 16.70
C GLY A 104 10.51 5.98 17.14
N GLN A 105 10.02 4.72 17.02
CA GLN A 105 8.66 4.33 17.40
C GLN A 105 8.63 3.25 18.49
N ASP A 106 9.62 3.23 19.38
CA ASP A 106 9.79 2.20 20.39
C ASP A 106 8.58 2.05 21.32
N LEU A 107 7.94 3.17 21.68
CA LEU A 107 6.74 3.14 22.52
C LEU A 107 5.59 2.41 21.84
N VAL A 108 5.32 2.75 20.57
CA VAL A 108 4.25 2.12 19.78
C VAL A 108 4.56 0.65 19.53
N ALA A 109 5.83 0.30 19.26
CA ALA A 109 6.27 -1.08 19.09
C ALA A 109 5.96 -1.92 20.35
N ARG A 110 6.27 -1.41 21.55
CA ARG A 110 5.93 -2.08 22.81
C ARG A 110 4.43 -2.19 23.04
N GLN A 111 3.65 -1.14 22.73
CA GLN A 111 2.18 -1.18 22.87
C GLN A 111 1.57 -2.23 21.94
N LEU A 112 2.00 -2.28 20.68
CA LEU A 112 1.58 -3.28 19.70
C LEU A 112 1.90 -4.70 20.18
N ALA A 113 3.14 -4.96 20.53
CA ALA A 113 3.59 -6.27 20.98
C ALA A 113 2.80 -6.79 22.18
N ARG A 114 2.59 -5.94 23.20
CA ARG A 114 1.76 -6.27 24.36
C ARG A 114 0.29 -6.49 24.00
N GLY A 115 -0.26 -5.69 23.09
CA GLY A 115 -1.62 -5.84 22.60
C GLY A 115 -1.82 -7.17 21.89
N VAL A 116 -0.97 -7.50 20.94
CA VAL A 116 -0.99 -8.78 20.21
C VAL A 116 -0.85 -9.94 21.18
N TYR A 117 0.15 -9.92 22.09
CA TYR A 117 0.36 -10.95 23.08
C TYR A 117 -0.89 -11.23 23.93
N ARG A 118 -1.51 -10.17 24.49
CA ARG A 118 -2.74 -10.30 25.30
C ARG A 118 -3.90 -10.92 24.51
N ARG A 119 -4.06 -10.55 23.25
CA ARG A 119 -5.14 -11.05 22.40
C ARG A 119 -4.89 -12.48 21.92
N MET A 120 -3.65 -12.82 21.63
CA MET A 120 -3.30 -14.20 21.26
C MET A 120 -3.41 -15.18 22.41
N ALA A 121 -3.25 -14.74 23.64
CA ALA A 121 -3.46 -15.57 24.84
C ALA A 121 -4.93 -15.90 25.11
N GLN A 122 -5.90 -15.27 24.44
CA GLN A 122 -7.33 -15.56 24.61
C GLN A 122 -7.74 -16.84 23.88
N ALA A 123 -8.40 -17.76 24.59
CA ALA A 123 -8.78 -19.08 24.06
C ALA A 123 -9.88 -19.02 22.98
N ARG A 124 -10.76 -18.01 23.01
CA ARG A 124 -11.85 -17.81 22.04
C ARG A 124 -11.82 -16.42 21.45
N ARG A 125 -11.84 -16.38 20.10
CA ARG A 125 -11.84 -15.15 19.33
C ARG A 125 -12.96 -15.26 18.30
N GLY A 126 -14.07 -14.63 18.53
CA GLY A 126 -15.08 -14.36 17.49
C GLY A 126 -14.77 -13.10 16.71
N LYS A 127 -13.52 -12.57 16.81
CA LYS A 127 -13.05 -11.29 16.26
C LYS A 127 -11.65 -11.50 15.65
N PRO A 128 -11.13 -10.55 14.87
CA PRO A 128 -9.74 -10.56 14.43
C PRO A 128 -8.75 -10.78 15.59
N VAL A 129 -7.57 -11.29 15.28
CA VAL A 129 -6.52 -11.55 16.29
C VAL A 129 -6.20 -10.29 17.07
N PHE A 130 -6.03 -9.18 16.38
CA PHE A 130 -5.74 -7.87 16.97
C PHE A 130 -6.11 -6.76 16.00
N THR A 131 -6.61 -5.67 16.55
CA THR A 131 -7.00 -4.49 15.77
C THR A 131 -6.32 -3.24 16.32
N VAL A 132 -5.67 -2.46 15.47
CA VAL A 132 -4.99 -1.24 15.89
C VAL A 132 -5.24 -0.08 14.94
N LEU A 133 -5.45 1.11 15.49
CA LEU A 133 -5.42 2.38 14.76
C LEU A 133 -4.11 3.12 15.10
N LEU A 134 -3.25 3.23 14.08
CA LEU A 134 -2.02 4.01 14.13
C LEU A 134 -2.28 5.39 13.54
N SER A 135 -2.36 6.40 14.36
CA SER A 135 -2.51 7.78 13.93
C SER A 135 -1.18 8.54 14.07
N GLY A 136 -1.12 9.75 13.51
CA GLY A 136 0.05 10.63 13.66
C GLY A 136 0.61 11.16 12.35
N PRO A 137 1.74 11.90 12.40
CA PRO A 137 2.30 12.59 11.24
C PRO A 137 2.64 11.68 10.08
N THR A 138 2.57 12.22 8.86
CA THR A 138 3.00 11.52 7.65
C THR A 138 4.50 11.21 7.71
N GLY A 139 4.90 10.03 7.21
CA GLY A 139 6.32 9.65 7.13
C GLY A 139 6.93 9.16 8.45
N THR A 140 6.15 8.93 9.50
CA THR A 140 6.62 8.38 10.79
C THR A 140 6.73 6.85 10.83
N GLY A 141 6.44 6.17 9.71
CA GLY A 141 6.61 4.73 9.59
C GLY A 141 5.37 3.88 9.88
N LYS A 142 4.15 4.43 9.86
CA LYS A 142 2.91 3.67 10.12
C LYS A 142 2.76 2.44 9.21
N THR A 143 2.97 2.60 7.91
CA THR A 143 2.91 1.49 6.94
C THR A 143 4.06 0.50 7.12
N GLU A 144 5.29 0.98 7.43
CA GLU A 144 6.43 0.11 7.72
C GLU A 144 6.22 -0.70 9.02
N MET A 145 5.50 -0.13 9.99
CA MET A 145 5.10 -0.84 11.20
C MET A 145 4.17 -2.01 10.90
N ALA A 146 3.20 -1.83 9.99
CA ALA A 146 2.35 -2.93 9.52
C ALA A 146 3.16 -4.04 8.87
N LYS A 147 4.13 -3.72 8.00
CA LYS A 147 5.03 -4.70 7.39
C LYS A 147 5.88 -5.43 8.43
N ALA A 148 6.43 -4.69 9.40
CA ALA A 148 7.23 -5.29 10.47
C ALA A 148 6.39 -6.27 11.32
N VAL A 149 5.14 -5.93 11.63
CA VAL A 149 4.19 -6.81 12.33
C VAL A 149 3.88 -8.05 11.50
N ALA A 150 3.62 -7.91 10.19
CA ALA A 150 3.39 -9.04 9.29
C ALA A 150 4.62 -9.96 9.22
N GLY A 151 5.81 -9.39 9.07
CA GLY A 151 7.08 -10.12 9.05
C GLY A 151 7.32 -10.92 10.34
N TYR A 152 7.01 -10.34 11.51
CA TYR A 152 7.15 -11.03 12.78
C TYR A 152 6.13 -12.16 12.97
N LEU A 153 4.85 -11.88 12.72
CA LEU A 153 3.77 -12.83 13.00
C LEU A 153 3.65 -13.96 11.98
N PHE A 154 3.93 -13.64 10.72
CA PHE A 154 3.69 -14.57 9.60
C PHE A 154 4.97 -14.99 8.88
N GLY A 155 6.13 -14.51 9.31
CA GLY A 155 7.44 -14.83 8.70
C GLY A 155 7.70 -14.15 7.34
N ASP A 156 6.75 -13.40 6.81
CA ASP A 156 6.83 -12.69 5.51
C ASP A 156 6.12 -11.34 5.58
N GLU A 157 6.82 -10.27 5.26
CA GLU A 157 6.26 -8.91 5.18
C GLU A 157 5.19 -8.76 4.09
N ASN A 158 5.22 -9.65 3.08
CA ASN A 158 4.25 -9.66 1.99
C ASN A 158 2.95 -10.41 2.35
N ARG A 159 2.89 -11.09 3.50
CA ARG A 159 1.63 -11.64 4.02
C ARG A 159 0.73 -10.54 4.57
N MET A 160 0.50 -9.56 3.71
CA MET A 160 -0.28 -8.36 4.01
C MET A 160 -1.14 -7.99 2.81
N PHE A 161 -2.42 -7.75 3.04
CA PHE A 161 -3.31 -7.16 2.07
C PHE A 161 -3.49 -5.67 2.40
N ARG A 162 -3.10 -4.80 1.47
CA ARG A 162 -3.19 -3.35 1.65
C ARG A 162 -4.36 -2.78 0.87
N VAL A 163 -5.18 -2.00 1.56
CA VAL A 163 -6.25 -1.18 1.00
C VAL A 163 -5.86 0.29 1.17
N ASP A 164 -5.71 1.00 0.08
CA ASP A 164 -5.59 2.46 0.08
C ASP A 164 -7.00 3.05 0.09
N CYS A 165 -7.42 3.54 1.25
CA CYS A 165 -8.77 4.05 1.45
C CYS A 165 -9.05 5.34 0.66
N ALA A 166 -8.03 6.06 0.20
CA ALA A 166 -8.21 7.20 -0.69
C ALA A 166 -8.76 6.79 -2.07
N ASN A 167 -8.49 5.55 -2.49
CA ASN A 167 -8.92 5.00 -3.78
C ASN A 167 -10.22 4.18 -3.68
N VAL A 168 -10.74 3.94 -2.47
CA VAL A 168 -11.92 3.11 -2.21
C VAL A 168 -13.06 3.98 -1.70
N LEU A 169 -13.63 4.80 -2.59
CA LEU A 169 -14.70 5.73 -2.25
C LEU A 169 -16.06 5.24 -2.77
N GLY A 170 -17.08 5.38 -1.93
CA GLY A 170 -18.45 5.03 -2.27
C GLY A 170 -18.66 3.51 -2.51
N GLU A 171 -19.82 3.18 -3.08
CA GLU A 171 -20.23 1.79 -3.34
C GLU A 171 -19.34 1.10 -4.39
N ALA A 172 -18.95 1.81 -5.45
CA ALA A 172 -18.12 1.24 -6.50
C ALA A 172 -16.73 0.83 -5.98
N GLY A 173 -16.11 1.67 -5.13
CA GLY A 173 -14.86 1.33 -4.47
C GLY A 173 -15.01 0.12 -3.55
N LEU A 174 -16.10 0.07 -2.76
CA LEU A 174 -16.39 -1.07 -1.90
C LEU A 174 -16.55 -2.38 -2.69
N GLN A 175 -17.24 -2.35 -3.84
CA GLN A 175 -17.42 -3.53 -4.70
C GLN A 175 -16.10 -4.11 -5.20
N THR A 176 -15.05 -3.32 -5.37
CA THR A 176 -13.73 -3.86 -5.72
C THR A 176 -13.14 -4.73 -4.61
N LEU A 177 -13.52 -4.48 -3.36
CA LEU A 177 -13.04 -5.22 -2.19
C LEU A 177 -13.87 -6.45 -1.88
N ILE A 178 -15.19 -6.35 -1.96
CA ILE A 178 -16.12 -7.41 -1.50
C ILE A 178 -17.01 -7.97 -2.61
N GLY A 179 -16.69 -7.68 -3.87
CA GLY A 179 -17.43 -8.15 -5.03
C GLY A 179 -18.66 -7.30 -5.37
N SER A 180 -19.25 -7.55 -6.53
CA SER A 180 -20.45 -6.87 -7.00
C SER A 180 -21.67 -7.79 -6.87
N PRO A 181 -22.84 -7.27 -6.46
CA PRO A 181 -24.08 -8.06 -6.39
C PRO A 181 -24.45 -8.67 -7.74
N LYS A 182 -25.18 -9.78 -7.71
CA LYS A 182 -25.67 -10.44 -8.95
C LYS A 182 -26.45 -9.47 -9.83
N GLY A 183 -26.13 -9.47 -11.11
CA GLY A 183 -26.76 -8.60 -12.11
C GLY A 183 -26.02 -7.30 -12.39
N PHE A 184 -25.00 -6.97 -11.63
CA PHE A 184 -24.11 -5.84 -11.88
C PHE A 184 -22.86 -6.26 -12.67
N ALA A 185 -22.24 -5.30 -13.34
CA ALA A 185 -20.96 -5.53 -14.01
C ALA A 185 -19.92 -5.99 -12.98
N GLY A 186 -19.18 -7.07 -13.27
CA GLY A 186 -18.18 -7.63 -12.36
C GLY A 186 -18.70 -8.68 -11.37
N SER A 187 -20.01 -9.00 -11.35
CA SER A 187 -20.59 -10.01 -10.44
C SER A 187 -20.13 -11.45 -10.68
N GLY A 188 -19.27 -11.70 -11.69
CA GLY A 188 -18.71 -13.02 -11.98
C GLY A 188 -17.38 -13.32 -11.24
N SER A 189 -16.85 -12.37 -10.48
CA SER A 189 -15.59 -12.50 -9.75
C SER A 189 -15.73 -12.04 -8.32
N TRP A 190 -14.98 -12.66 -7.42
CA TRP A 190 -14.91 -12.23 -6.02
C TRP A 190 -14.18 -10.90 -5.89
N GLY A 191 -14.52 -10.15 -4.85
CA GLY A 191 -13.80 -8.95 -4.46
C GLY A 191 -12.37 -9.28 -4.01
N ALA A 192 -11.47 -8.31 -4.14
CA ALA A 192 -10.05 -8.52 -3.86
C ALA A 192 -9.77 -8.89 -2.40
N LEU A 193 -10.47 -8.25 -1.44
CA LEU A 193 -10.32 -8.53 -0.02
C LEU A 193 -10.89 -9.90 0.36
N THR A 194 -12.09 -10.22 -0.11
CA THR A 194 -12.76 -11.50 0.19
C THR A 194 -12.02 -12.67 -0.42
N ALA A 195 -11.53 -12.53 -1.67
CA ALA A 195 -10.68 -13.53 -2.31
C ALA A 195 -9.36 -13.73 -1.56
N HIS A 196 -8.71 -12.65 -1.10
CA HIS A 196 -7.48 -12.74 -0.31
C HIS A 196 -7.70 -13.45 1.02
N LEU A 197 -8.72 -13.07 1.79
CA LEU A 197 -9.04 -13.69 3.09
C LEU A 197 -9.39 -15.18 2.94
N ARG A 198 -10.06 -15.56 1.85
CA ARG A 198 -10.36 -16.98 1.55
C ARG A 198 -9.09 -17.76 1.27
N ALA A 199 -8.15 -17.20 0.54
CA ALA A 199 -6.88 -17.87 0.19
C ALA A 199 -5.87 -17.84 1.34
N THR A 200 -5.86 -16.78 2.14
CA THR A 200 -4.87 -16.51 3.19
C THR A 200 -5.57 -15.94 4.42
N PRO A 201 -6.22 -16.80 5.24
CA PRO A 201 -6.96 -16.34 6.42
C PRO A 201 -6.05 -15.76 7.52
N ASP A 202 -4.82 -16.27 7.65
CA ASP A 202 -3.81 -15.77 8.58
C ASP A 202 -2.95 -14.72 7.86
N THR A 203 -3.35 -13.47 7.93
CA THR A 203 -2.77 -12.36 7.19
C THR A 203 -2.85 -11.05 7.98
N LEU A 204 -2.11 -10.04 7.55
CA LEU A 204 -2.32 -8.67 8.01
C LEU A 204 -3.16 -7.90 7.00
N LEU A 205 -4.23 -7.27 7.45
CA LEU A 205 -5.03 -6.34 6.66
C LEU A 205 -4.62 -4.92 7.02
N LEU A 206 -4.07 -4.18 6.08
CA LEU A 206 -3.72 -2.78 6.24
C LEU A 206 -4.74 -1.91 5.50
N PHE A 207 -5.50 -1.10 6.24
CA PHE A 207 -6.33 -0.04 5.70
C PHE A 207 -5.63 1.30 5.91
N ASP A 208 -5.08 1.84 4.83
CA ASP A 208 -4.25 3.05 4.86
C ASP A 208 -5.11 4.29 4.61
N GLU A 209 -4.91 5.35 5.41
CA GLU A 209 -5.64 6.63 5.34
C GLU A 209 -7.17 6.49 5.50
N ILE A 210 -7.61 5.78 6.56
CA ILE A 210 -9.03 5.48 6.78
C ILE A 210 -9.93 6.72 6.88
N GLU A 211 -9.40 7.87 7.28
CA GLU A 211 -10.14 9.14 7.33
C GLU A 211 -10.70 9.57 5.97
N LYS A 212 -10.18 9.03 4.87
CA LYS A 212 -10.66 9.33 3.52
C LYS A 212 -11.95 8.58 3.18
N ALA A 213 -12.12 7.35 3.68
CA ALA A 213 -13.23 6.48 3.36
C ALA A 213 -14.27 6.35 4.48
N VAL A 214 -13.88 6.66 5.73
CA VAL A 214 -14.76 6.61 6.92
C VAL A 214 -15.20 8.03 7.29
N THR A 215 -15.86 8.71 6.35
CA THR A 215 -16.30 10.13 6.53
C THR A 215 -17.59 10.27 7.34
N SER A 216 -18.37 9.19 7.46
CA SER A 216 -19.58 9.12 8.28
C SER A 216 -19.84 7.69 8.73
N PRO A 217 -20.65 7.46 9.79
CA PRO A 217 -21.04 6.11 10.21
C PRO A 217 -21.80 5.32 9.12
N THR A 218 -22.43 6.02 8.18
CA THR A 218 -23.19 5.42 7.07
C THR A 218 -22.34 5.14 5.84
N ALA A 219 -21.09 5.59 5.81
CA ALA A 219 -20.20 5.33 4.67
C ALA A 219 -20.04 3.82 4.43
N PRO A 220 -20.04 3.36 3.17
CA PRO A 220 -19.94 1.93 2.84
C PRO A 220 -18.72 1.25 3.48
N MET A 221 -17.57 1.90 3.48
CA MET A 221 -16.35 1.40 4.11
C MET A 221 -16.48 1.32 5.64
N ALA A 222 -17.16 2.28 6.28
CA ALA A 222 -17.39 2.24 7.73
C ALA A 222 -18.20 0.99 8.12
N LYS A 223 -19.23 0.64 7.37
CA LYS A 223 -20.03 -0.58 7.59
C LYS A 223 -19.20 -1.85 7.43
N LEU A 224 -18.38 -1.93 6.38
CA LEU A 224 -17.46 -3.05 6.17
C LEU A 224 -16.51 -3.21 7.35
N LEU A 225 -15.86 -2.12 7.77
CA LEU A 225 -14.91 -2.16 8.89
C LEU A 225 -15.61 -2.52 10.20
N LEU A 226 -16.81 -2.02 10.46
CA LEU A 226 -17.57 -2.40 11.65
C LEU A 226 -17.85 -3.91 11.71
N SER A 227 -18.26 -4.53 10.60
CA SER A 227 -18.47 -5.99 10.50
C SER A 227 -17.19 -6.75 10.73
N LEU A 228 -16.07 -6.34 10.10
CA LEU A 228 -14.76 -6.95 10.29
C LEU A 228 -14.27 -6.84 11.73
N LEU A 229 -14.43 -5.68 12.37
CA LEU A 229 -13.93 -5.42 13.74
C LEU A 229 -14.78 -6.13 14.81
N ASP A 230 -16.10 -6.25 14.61
CA ASP A 230 -17.01 -6.84 15.60
C ASP A 230 -17.13 -8.34 15.47
N GLU A 231 -17.37 -8.83 14.24
CA GLU A 231 -17.71 -10.22 13.97
C GLU A 231 -16.55 -10.99 13.33
N GLY A 232 -15.48 -10.30 12.92
CA GLY A 232 -14.40 -10.92 12.16
C GLY A 232 -14.89 -11.56 10.84
N ILE A 233 -15.94 -10.98 10.23
CA ILE A 233 -16.58 -11.52 9.04
C ILE A 233 -16.63 -10.45 7.96
N CYS A 234 -16.34 -10.86 6.73
CA CYS A 234 -16.56 -10.12 5.51
C CYS A 234 -17.50 -10.92 4.61
N THR A 235 -18.55 -10.30 4.07
CA THR A 235 -19.48 -10.99 3.17
C THR A 235 -19.16 -10.64 1.72
N GLU A 236 -18.87 -11.66 0.92
CA GLU A 236 -18.76 -11.53 -0.53
C GLU A 236 -20.12 -11.22 -1.15
N GLN A 237 -20.20 -10.14 -1.93
CA GLN A 237 -21.51 -9.69 -2.47
C GLN A 237 -21.96 -10.47 -3.70
N SER A 238 -21.04 -11.08 -4.44
CA SER A 238 -21.38 -11.80 -5.67
C SER A 238 -22.18 -13.08 -5.42
N ASP A 239 -21.95 -13.76 -4.30
CA ASP A 239 -22.58 -15.02 -3.97
C ASP A 239 -23.15 -15.13 -2.53
N GLY A 240 -22.89 -14.11 -1.71
CA GLY A 240 -23.31 -14.08 -0.30
C GLY A 240 -22.44 -14.88 0.66
N THR A 241 -21.30 -15.41 0.22
CA THR A 241 -20.40 -16.19 1.06
C THR A 241 -19.82 -15.34 2.17
N LYS A 242 -19.90 -15.85 3.42
CA LYS A 242 -19.25 -15.23 4.58
C LYS A 242 -17.82 -15.72 4.68
N VAL A 243 -16.88 -14.78 4.67
CA VAL A 243 -15.44 -15.04 4.76
C VAL A 243 -14.94 -14.60 6.13
N SER A 244 -14.22 -15.47 6.81
CA SER A 244 -13.68 -15.21 8.15
C SER A 244 -12.39 -14.40 8.07
N ALA A 245 -12.27 -13.37 8.91
CA ALA A 245 -11.06 -12.60 9.21
C ALA A 245 -10.57 -12.82 10.65
N THR A 246 -11.04 -13.89 11.33
CA THR A 246 -10.67 -14.15 12.73
C THR A 246 -9.20 -14.54 12.92
N GLY A 247 -8.52 -14.98 11.87
CA GLY A 247 -7.06 -15.20 11.84
C GLY A 247 -6.25 -13.95 11.48
N ALA A 248 -6.92 -12.87 11.08
CA ALA A 248 -6.24 -11.68 10.60
C ALA A 248 -5.87 -10.72 11.75
N VAL A 249 -4.77 -9.97 11.54
CA VAL A 249 -4.42 -8.76 12.27
C VAL A 249 -4.84 -7.56 11.42
N ILE A 250 -5.60 -6.62 11.98
CA ILE A 250 -6.07 -5.44 11.26
C ILE A 250 -5.31 -4.21 11.74
N VAL A 251 -4.61 -3.57 10.82
CA VAL A 251 -3.92 -2.29 11.04
C VAL A 251 -4.64 -1.20 10.24
N LEU A 252 -5.11 -0.21 10.94
CA LEU A 252 -5.72 0.99 10.38
C LEU A 252 -4.71 2.12 10.52
N THR A 253 -4.49 2.93 9.49
CA THR A 253 -3.65 4.13 9.60
C THR A 253 -4.46 5.39 9.37
N SER A 254 -4.06 6.48 10.01
CA SER A 254 -4.67 7.79 9.82
C SER A 254 -3.66 8.93 9.99
N ASN A 255 -3.85 9.99 9.20
CA ASN A 255 -3.15 11.26 9.36
C ASN A 255 -4.04 12.33 10.02
N ALA A 256 -5.25 11.96 10.46
CA ALA A 256 -6.14 12.89 11.14
C ALA A 256 -5.51 13.47 12.41
N ALA A 257 -5.72 14.75 12.66
CA ALA A 257 -5.25 15.49 13.83
C ALA A 257 -3.73 15.42 14.10
N GLN A 258 -2.90 15.18 13.08
CA GLN A 258 -1.45 14.91 13.22
C GLN A 258 -0.71 15.92 14.10
N ASP A 259 -1.02 17.22 14.02
CA ASP A 259 -0.35 18.26 14.79
C ASP A 259 -0.69 18.18 16.29
N LYS A 260 -1.98 17.96 16.61
CA LYS A 260 -2.44 17.76 17.99
C LYS A 260 -1.84 16.49 18.58
N LEU A 261 -1.82 15.41 17.83
CA LEU A 261 -1.26 14.13 18.26
C LEU A 261 0.25 14.20 18.49
N GLY A 262 0.98 14.93 17.63
CA GLY A 262 2.40 15.16 17.82
C GLY A 262 2.72 15.93 19.12
N ALA A 263 1.84 16.85 19.54
CA ALA A 263 1.97 17.53 20.84
C ALA A 263 1.71 16.58 22.02
N LEU A 264 0.69 15.71 21.92
CA LEU A 264 0.36 14.72 22.96
C LEU A 264 1.52 13.74 23.20
N VAL A 265 2.20 13.29 22.16
CA VAL A 265 3.36 12.41 22.33
C VAL A 265 4.45 13.05 23.18
N ARG A 266 4.76 14.32 22.96
CA ARG A 266 5.73 15.06 23.79
C ARG A 266 5.27 15.25 25.23
N GLN A 267 3.97 15.46 25.43
CA GLN A 267 3.38 15.67 26.75
C GLN A 267 3.34 14.39 27.60
N PHE A 268 3.05 13.23 26.98
CA PHE A 268 2.77 11.97 27.66
C PHE A 268 3.80 10.87 27.34
N GLN A 269 5.04 11.23 26.93
CA GLN A 269 6.06 10.25 26.52
C GLN A 269 6.33 9.16 27.58
N ASP A 270 6.25 9.50 28.87
CA ASP A 270 6.49 8.60 30.00
C ASP A 270 5.20 8.00 30.58
N LYS A 271 4.05 8.30 29.96
CA LYS A 271 2.72 7.91 30.42
C LYS A 271 1.89 7.27 29.30
N PRO A 272 2.25 6.04 28.90
CA PRO A 272 1.68 5.40 27.71
C PRO A 272 0.14 5.23 27.78
N ASP A 273 -0.42 4.97 28.94
CA ASP A 273 -1.87 4.79 29.09
C ASP A 273 -2.63 6.13 29.00
N GLU A 274 -2.03 7.21 29.49
CA GLU A 274 -2.59 8.56 29.33
C GLU A 274 -2.52 9.00 27.86
N LEU A 275 -1.42 8.69 27.17
CA LEU A 275 -1.28 8.97 25.72
C LEU A 275 -2.37 8.26 24.91
N VAL A 276 -2.64 6.97 25.19
CA VAL A 276 -3.71 6.21 24.52
C VAL A 276 -5.08 6.86 24.72
N ARG A 277 -5.40 7.25 25.95
CA ARG A 277 -6.68 7.94 26.25
C ARG A 277 -6.78 9.28 25.53
N ALA A 278 -5.78 10.14 25.67
CA ALA A 278 -5.75 11.46 25.03
C ALA A 278 -5.79 11.35 23.50
N THR A 279 -5.10 10.36 22.92
CA THR A 279 -5.17 10.08 21.47
C THR A 279 -6.61 9.73 21.05
N LYS A 280 -7.27 8.85 21.81
CA LYS A 280 -8.64 8.46 21.52
C LYS A 280 -9.62 9.65 21.62
N ASP A 281 -9.45 10.50 22.63
CA ASP A 281 -10.29 11.70 22.83
C ASP A 281 -10.14 12.67 21.64
N VAL A 282 -8.93 12.91 21.17
CA VAL A 282 -8.69 13.77 19.99
C VAL A 282 -9.30 13.16 18.74
N LEU A 283 -9.21 11.84 18.54
CA LEU A 283 -9.70 11.16 17.35
C LEU A 283 -11.24 11.03 17.32
N GLN A 284 -11.95 11.20 18.44
CA GLN A 284 -13.41 11.30 18.44
C GLN A 284 -13.97 12.47 17.63
N GLY A 285 -13.14 13.49 17.36
CA GLY A 285 -13.51 14.58 16.45
C GLY A 285 -13.49 14.18 14.96
N PHE A 286 -12.98 13.01 14.62
CA PHE A 286 -12.82 12.52 13.24
C PHE A 286 -13.53 11.18 12.99
N PHE A 287 -13.65 10.35 14.01
CA PHE A 287 -14.23 9.02 13.92
C PHE A 287 -15.35 8.86 14.97
N ALA A 288 -16.42 8.17 14.60
CA ALA A 288 -17.50 7.89 15.51
C ALA A 288 -16.99 7.15 16.76
N PRO A 289 -17.45 7.51 17.97
CA PRO A 289 -17.04 6.85 19.21
C PRO A 289 -17.25 5.33 19.18
N GLU A 290 -18.33 4.87 18.55
CA GLU A 290 -18.65 3.45 18.38
C GLU A 290 -17.61 2.71 17.51
N PHE A 291 -17.05 3.37 16.50
CA PHE A 291 -15.97 2.82 15.68
C PHE A 291 -14.68 2.66 16.49
N LEU A 292 -14.30 3.72 17.22
CA LEU A 292 -13.09 3.70 18.06
C LEU A 292 -13.21 2.71 19.23
N ALA A 293 -14.42 2.40 19.68
CA ALA A 293 -14.66 1.44 20.77
C ALA A 293 -14.38 -0.02 20.36
N ARG A 294 -14.39 -0.32 19.05
CA ARG A 294 -14.16 -1.67 18.51
C ARG A 294 -12.70 -1.97 18.23
N ILE A 295 -11.83 -0.97 18.31
CA ILE A 295 -10.41 -1.08 18.07
C ILE A 295 -9.69 -1.41 19.38
N ASP A 296 -8.88 -2.47 19.39
CA ASP A 296 -8.19 -2.94 20.58
C ASP A 296 -7.14 -1.93 21.08
N LEU A 297 -6.42 -1.28 20.17
CA LEU A 297 -5.43 -0.26 20.49
C LEU A 297 -5.57 0.95 19.56
N VAL A 298 -5.79 2.11 20.14
CA VAL A 298 -5.73 3.40 19.43
C VAL A 298 -4.49 4.12 19.95
N THR A 299 -3.49 4.33 19.07
CA THR A 299 -2.23 4.95 19.47
C THR A 299 -1.71 5.89 18.40
N THR A 300 -0.71 6.69 18.73
CA THR A 300 -0.12 7.65 17.81
C THR A 300 1.39 7.49 17.70
N THR A 301 1.90 7.61 16.47
CA THR A 301 3.33 7.60 16.19
C THR A 301 3.97 8.93 16.60
N ALA A 302 5.19 8.84 17.12
CA ALA A 302 5.97 10.00 17.52
C ALA A 302 6.49 10.77 16.29
N PRO A 303 6.52 12.11 16.34
CA PRO A 303 7.34 12.88 15.41
C PRO A 303 8.80 12.45 15.51
N LEU A 304 9.48 12.35 14.36
CA LEU A 304 10.88 11.94 14.32
C LEU A 304 11.76 13.09 14.79
N ASP A 305 12.59 12.85 15.80
CA ASP A 305 13.67 13.74 16.19
C ASP A 305 14.88 13.62 15.24
N ASP A 306 15.88 14.49 15.37
CA ASP A 306 17.03 14.49 14.48
C ASP A 306 17.91 13.25 14.63
N ALA A 307 17.94 12.64 15.81
CA ALA A 307 18.66 11.38 16.03
C ALA A 307 17.98 10.21 15.28
N ALA A 308 16.65 10.11 15.34
CA ALA A 308 15.89 9.12 14.57
C ALA A 308 16.03 9.37 13.07
N ARG A 309 15.94 10.63 12.62
CA ARG A 309 16.15 11.01 11.22
C ARG A 309 17.53 10.61 10.72
N ALA A 310 18.60 10.88 11.48
CA ALA A 310 19.97 10.50 11.13
C ALA A 310 20.11 8.96 10.98
N ARG A 311 19.51 8.20 11.89
CA ARG A 311 19.47 6.72 11.80
C ARG A 311 18.71 6.23 10.59
N ILE A 312 17.60 6.86 10.24
CA ILE A 312 16.78 6.54 9.04
C ILE A 312 17.60 6.84 7.78
N ILE A 313 18.30 7.97 7.71
CA ILE A 313 19.18 8.32 6.59
C ILE A 313 20.26 7.23 6.42
N ALA A 314 20.97 6.88 7.49
CA ALA A 314 22.02 5.85 7.44
C ALA A 314 21.46 4.48 7.00
N LEU A 315 20.30 4.07 7.53
CA LEU A 315 19.63 2.82 7.17
C LEU A 315 19.26 2.77 5.68
N HIS A 316 18.64 3.82 5.17
CA HIS A 316 18.22 3.87 3.76
C HIS A 316 19.42 4.01 2.82
N THR A 317 20.44 4.75 3.18
CA THR A 317 21.72 4.80 2.42
C THR A 317 22.31 3.40 2.26
N GLY A 318 22.37 2.60 3.33
CA GLY A 318 22.83 1.22 3.27
C GLY A 318 21.94 0.31 2.40
N ARG A 319 20.60 0.47 2.49
CA ARG A 319 19.66 -0.29 1.64
C ARG A 319 19.79 0.05 0.18
N ILE A 320 19.91 1.34 -0.16
CA ILE A 320 20.10 1.82 -1.52
C ILE A 320 21.42 1.28 -2.09
N ALA A 321 22.53 1.41 -1.36
CA ALA A 321 23.82 0.89 -1.80
C ALA A 321 23.78 -0.62 -2.06
N LYS A 322 23.12 -1.38 -1.18
CA LYS A 322 22.92 -2.82 -1.36
C LYS A 322 22.14 -3.15 -2.62
N ALA A 323 21.15 -2.33 -3.01
CA ALA A 323 20.41 -2.50 -4.27
C ALA A 323 21.33 -2.31 -5.49
N TYR A 324 22.34 -1.45 -5.39
CA TYR A 324 23.41 -1.30 -6.41
C TYR A 324 24.50 -2.39 -6.32
N GLY A 325 24.43 -3.29 -5.31
CA GLY A 325 25.40 -4.37 -5.13
C GLY A 325 26.69 -3.92 -4.44
N VAL A 326 26.61 -2.87 -3.63
CA VAL A 326 27.73 -2.29 -2.86
C VAL A 326 27.35 -2.26 -1.39
N GLU A 327 28.29 -2.53 -0.49
CA GLU A 327 28.09 -2.43 0.96
C GLU A 327 28.70 -1.13 1.49
N VAL A 328 27.91 -0.34 2.25
CA VAL A 328 28.42 0.88 2.91
C VAL A 328 28.88 0.53 4.31
N GLU A 329 30.17 0.67 4.59
CA GLU A 329 30.74 0.46 5.92
C GLU A 329 30.56 1.68 6.83
N ALA A 330 30.64 2.88 6.27
CA ALA A 330 30.49 4.12 7.02
C ALA A 330 29.84 5.22 6.16
N VAL A 331 29.01 6.02 6.82
CA VAL A 331 28.44 7.25 6.27
C VAL A 331 29.00 8.42 7.08
N ASP A 332 29.65 9.36 6.40
CA ASP A 332 30.23 10.54 7.05
C ASP A 332 29.17 11.45 7.66
N ALA A 333 29.52 12.09 8.76
CA ALA A 333 28.68 13.08 9.42
C ALA A 333 28.28 14.25 8.50
N ALA A 334 29.14 14.65 7.57
CA ALA A 334 28.84 15.71 6.61
C ALA A 334 27.68 15.32 5.70
N PHE A 335 27.60 14.08 5.20
CA PHE A 335 26.47 13.57 4.42
C PHE A 335 25.19 13.53 5.26
N ILE A 336 25.25 13.01 6.48
CA ILE A 336 24.10 12.96 7.40
C ILE A 336 23.57 14.38 7.65
N ASN A 337 24.44 15.33 7.95
CA ASN A 337 24.06 16.72 8.23
C ASN A 337 23.41 17.41 7.01
N GLU A 338 23.93 17.18 5.80
CA GLU A 338 23.30 17.71 4.59
C GLU A 338 21.92 17.08 4.35
N ALA A 339 21.79 15.78 4.56
CA ALA A 339 20.50 15.09 4.44
C ALA A 339 19.49 15.60 5.49
N LEU A 340 19.91 15.84 6.74
CA LEU A 340 19.07 16.43 7.78
C LEU A 340 18.64 17.85 7.42
N ARG A 341 19.55 18.68 6.91
CA ARG A 341 19.25 20.04 6.44
C ARG A 341 18.18 20.01 5.35
N ARG A 342 18.33 19.12 4.36
CA ARG A 342 17.34 18.94 3.29
C ARG A 342 16.02 18.42 3.83
N TRP A 343 16.04 17.46 4.73
CA TRP A 343 14.81 16.96 5.36
C TRP A 343 14.04 18.10 6.05
N SER A 344 14.74 19.02 6.71
CA SER A 344 14.09 20.17 7.37
C SER A 344 13.45 21.11 6.37
N THR A 345 14.03 21.30 5.18
CA THR A 345 13.44 22.11 4.10
C THR A 345 12.26 21.41 3.41
N LEU A 346 12.24 20.07 3.43
CA LEU A 346 11.19 19.23 2.84
C LEU A 346 10.16 18.77 3.88
N ALA A 347 10.05 19.44 5.03
CA ALA A 347 9.26 18.99 6.18
C ALA A 347 7.79 18.66 5.88
N GLY A 348 7.20 19.19 4.81
CA GLY A 348 5.84 18.87 4.37
C GLY A 348 5.70 17.57 3.56
N TYR A 349 6.79 17.00 3.05
CA TYR A 349 6.76 15.86 2.12
C TYR A 349 7.11 14.51 2.76
N GLY A 350 7.59 14.52 4.01
CA GLY A 350 7.87 13.32 4.79
C GLY A 350 9.13 12.56 4.36
N THR A 351 9.28 11.33 4.91
CA THR A 351 10.47 10.49 4.74
C THR A 351 10.72 10.05 3.28
N ARG A 352 9.66 9.97 2.45
CA ARG A 352 9.80 9.47 1.07
C ARG A 352 10.68 10.36 0.20
N GLU A 353 10.54 11.67 0.33
CA GLU A 353 11.32 12.64 -0.47
C GLU A 353 12.79 12.64 -0.08
N ILE A 354 13.12 12.48 1.21
CA ILE A 354 14.52 12.39 1.61
C ILE A 354 15.16 11.09 1.13
N ILE A 355 14.44 9.98 1.12
CA ILE A 355 14.93 8.71 0.57
C ILE A 355 15.22 8.85 -0.92
N ARG A 356 14.31 9.48 -1.68
CA ARG A 356 14.52 9.77 -3.10
C ARG A 356 15.74 10.64 -3.33
N TRP A 357 15.89 11.71 -2.54
CA TRP A 357 17.07 12.56 -2.63
C TRP A 357 18.37 11.78 -2.33
N ILE A 358 18.37 10.90 -1.31
CA ILE A 358 19.53 10.06 -1.00
C ILE A 358 19.88 9.22 -2.22
N GLU A 359 18.90 8.56 -2.83
CA GLU A 359 19.12 7.73 -4.01
C GLU A 359 19.73 8.54 -5.16
N GLU A 360 19.13 9.69 -5.50
CA GLU A 360 19.63 10.59 -6.53
C GLU A 360 21.08 11.08 -6.23
N ALA A 361 21.38 11.36 -4.95
CA ALA A 361 22.68 11.86 -4.55
C ALA A 361 23.80 10.81 -4.64
N VAL A 362 23.49 9.52 -4.46
CA VAL A 362 24.51 8.45 -4.37
C VAL A 362 24.53 7.52 -5.58
N ALA A 363 23.52 7.52 -6.45
CA ALA A 363 23.36 6.54 -7.51
C ALA A 363 24.60 6.43 -8.43
N ASP A 364 25.04 7.56 -9.01
CA ASP A 364 26.14 7.60 -9.97
C ASP A 364 27.46 7.12 -9.32
N GLU A 365 27.73 7.54 -8.09
CA GLU A 365 28.92 7.13 -7.35
C GLU A 365 28.88 5.63 -6.97
N MET A 366 27.71 5.09 -6.64
CA MET A 366 27.55 3.65 -6.38
C MET A 366 27.74 2.82 -7.64
N ILE A 367 27.22 3.26 -8.78
CA ILE A 367 27.43 2.63 -10.09
C ILE A 367 28.92 2.64 -10.44
N ALA A 368 29.58 3.79 -10.27
CA ALA A 368 31.02 3.92 -10.53
C ALA A 368 31.86 3.04 -9.59
N ALA A 369 31.53 2.96 -8.31
CA ALA A 369 32.19 2.11 -7.34
C ALA A 369 32.08 0.63 -7.72
N LYS A 370 30.87 0.18 -8.07
CA LYS A 370 30.63 -1.19 -8.54
C LYS A 370 31.43 -1.52 -9.81
N SER A 371 31.47 -0.58 -10.77
CA SER A 371 32.24 -0.76 -12.01
C SER A 371 33.74 -0.88 -11.78
N ARG A 372 34.27 -0.27 -10.71
CA ARG A 372 35.65 -0.41 -10.24
C ARG A 372 35.91 -1.69 -9.42
N GLY A 373 34.86 -2.52 -9.20
CA GLY A 373 34.96 -3.75 -8.40
C GLY A 373 34.98 -3.51 -6.88
N ALA A 374 34.62 -2.31 -6.41
CA ALA A 374 34.55 -2.03 -4.98
C ALA A 374 33.32 -2.71 -4.38
N GLY A 375 33.53 -3.72 -3.51
CA GLY A 375 32.46 -4.41 -2.79
C GLY A 375 32.03 -3.64 -1.54
N LYS A 376 32.95 -2.89 -0.92
CA LYS A 376 32.74 -2.10 0.29
C LYS A 376 33.20 -0.66 0.09
N VAL A 377 32.44 0.28 0.62
CA VAL A 377 32.68 1.70 0.40
C VAL A 377 32.36 2.53 1.65
N LYS A 378 33.00 3.70 1.71
CA LYS A 378 32.64 4.80 2.64
C LYS A 378 32.01 5.91 1.86
N LEU A 379 30.93 6.48 2.40
CA LEU A 379 30.22 7.60 1.82
C LEU A 379 30.55 8.88 2.53
N ALA A 380 31.01 9.88 1.79
CA ALA A 380 31.32 11.22 2.28
C ALA A 380 30.52 12.28 1.52
N TRP A 381 30.51 13.50 2.04
CA TRP A 381 29.93 14.68 1.37
C TRP A 381 30.99 15.76 1.26
N SER A 382 31.37 16.10 0.04
CA SER A 382 32.36 17.17 -0.23
C SER A 382 32.01 17.91 -1.52
N ASP A 383 32.32 19.19 -1.58
CA ASP A 383 32.07 20.05 -2.76
C ASP A 383 30.62 20.02 -3.27
N GLY A 384 29.63 19.90 -2.33
CA GLY A 384 28.21 19.91 -2.66
C GLY A 384 27.68 18.62 -3.29
N ARG A 385 28.43 17.51 -3.23
CA ARG A 385 28.06 16.20 -3.79
C ARG A 385 28.51 15.02 -2.91
N ALA A 386 27.82 13.90 -3.08
CA ALA A 386 28.25 12.64 -2.50
C ALA A 386 29.56 12.17 -3.17
N ARG A 387 30.41 11.54 -2.38
CA ARG A 387 31.66 10.90 -2.80
C ARG A 387 31.71 9.50 -2.22
N VAL A 388 32.10 8.55 -3.03
CA VAL A 388 32.25 7.16 -2.62
C VAL A 388 33.71 6.74 -2.75
N GLU A 389 34.30 6.38 -1.64
CA GLU A 389 35.69 5.88 -1.53
C GLU A 389 35.66 4.38 -1.24
N ALA A 390 36.60 3.63 -1.80
CA ALA A 390 36.78 2.23 -1.41
C ALA A 390 37.13 2.15 0.09
N ALA A 391 36.48 1.23 0.81
CA ALA A 391 36.67 1.06 2.25
C ALA A 391 37.94 0.28 2.58
#